data_24bc5d5e3ec6fee241912fb7a74ab8d1
#
_entry.id   24bc5d5e3ec6fee241912fb7a74ab8d1
#
_cell.length_a   1.000
_cell.length_b   1.000
_cell.length_c   1.000
_cell.angle_alpha   90.00
_cell.angle_beta   90.00
_cell.angle_gamma   90.00
#
_symmetry.space_group_name_H-M   'P 1'
#
loop_
_entity.id
_entity.type
_entity.pdbx_description
1 polymer ?
#
loop_
_entity_poly.entity_id
_entity_poly.type
_entity_poly.pdbx_seq_one_letter_code
_entity_poly.pdbx_strand_id
1 'polypeptide(L)'
;LSCLVDRSTSKIAFISSDQGGIDIEEVAAKSPDKILTTKVELNEEISDEDCEKIIKIFNLEGNPKNEAVSLIKSIYKMFTQTDANMVEINPLILTSEKKIVCLDAKVNFDSNALFRQPEILKLRDLNEEDPAEIEASKHDLAYIKLDGSIGCMVNGAGLAMATMDIIKLYGKEPANFLDVGGGASKEKVSA
;
A
#
# COMPACT_ATOMS: atom_id res chain seq x y z
N LEU A 1 -9.11 8.30 4.61
CA LEU A 1 -9.71 7.33 3.69
C LEU A 1 -8.61 6.51 3.06
N SER A 2 -8.70 5.17 3.17
CA SER A 2 -7.74 4.26 2.54
C SER A 2 -8.45 3.16 1.75
N CYS A 3 -7.77 2.62 0.74
CA CYS A 3 -8.20 1.49 -0.07
C CYS A 3 -7.03 0.50 -0.18
N LEU A 4 -7.25 -0.77 0.14
CA LEU A 4 -6.19 -1.78 0.16
C LEU A 4 -6.71 -3.18 -0.16
N VAL A 5 -5.80 -4.10 -0.47
CA VAL A 5 -6.12 -5.51 -0.67
C VAL A 5 -6.23 -6.21 0.68
N ASP A 6 -7.42 -6.70 1.02
CA ASP A 6 -7.59 -7.61 2.17
C ASP A 6 -7.32 -9.06 1.74
N ARG A 7 -6.10 -9.51 2.00
CA ARG A 7 -5.65 -10.87 1.65
C ARG A 7 -6.40 -11.97 2.40
N SER A 8 -6.93 -11.67 3.59
CA SER A 8 -7.64 -12.66 4.41
C SER A 8 -8.98 -13.07 3.81
N THR A 9 -9.63 -12.14 3.11
CA THR A 9 -10.93 -12.35 2.47
C THR A 9 -10.90 -12.30 0.94
N SER A 10 -9.72 -12.01 0.34
CA SER A 10 -9.55 -11.81 -1.10
C SER A 10 -10.47 -10.72 -1.67
N LYS A 11 -10.68 -9.65 -0.89
CA LYS A 11 -11.53 -8.51 -1.23
C LYS A 11 -10.74 -7.22 -1.22
N ILE A 12 -11.33 -6.16 -1.77
CA ILE A 12 -10.84 -4.81 -1.60
C ILE A 12 -11.48 -4.25 -0.33
N ALA A 13 -10.68 -3.71 0.58
CA ALA A 13 -11.14 -3.06 1.80
C ALA A 13 -10.97 -1.54 1.69
N PHE A 14 -12.04 -0.81 1.97
CA PHE A 14 -12.00 0.62 2.23
C PHE A 14 -12.02 0.85 3.74
N ILE A 15 -11.10 1.66 4.23
CA ILE A 15 -11.04 2.12 5.62
C ILE A 15 -11.33 3.61 5.63
N SER A 16 -12.39 4.00 6.31
CA SER A 16 -12.84 5.39 6.41
C SER A 16 -12.84 5.83 7.88
N SER A 17 -12.42 7.07 8.13
CA SER A 17 -12.47 7.69 9.46
C SER A 17 -12.86 9.16 9.35
N ASP A 18 -13.61 9.66 10.31
CA ASP A 18 -13.90 11.09 10.48
C ASP A 18 -12.72 11.85 11.12
N GLN A 19 -11.66 11.12 11.51
CA GLN A 19 -10.43 11.68 12.07
C GLN A 19 -9.36 11.72 10.96
N GLY A 20 -9.07 12.90 10.45
CA GLY A 20 -8.04 13.11 9.41
C GLY A 20 -6.82 13.85 9.94
N GLY A 21 -5.69 13.72 9.24
CA GLY A 21 -4.45 14.39 9.59
C GLY A 21 -3.69 13.80 10.79
N ILE A 22 -4.07 12.60 11.23
CA ILE A 22 -3.41 11.81 12.28
C ILE A 22 -3.23 10.38 11.80
N ASP A 23 -2.33 9.67 12.48
CA ASP A 23 -2.03 8.27 12.18
C ASP A 23 -3.26 7.39 12.44
N ILE A 24 -3.64 6.56 11.46
CA ILE A 24 -4.83 5.72 11.56
C ILE A 24 -4.67 4.61 12.61
N GLU A 25 -3.45 4.11 12.83
CA GLU A 25 -3.14 3.13 13.87
C GLU A 25 -3.37 3.71 15.27
N GLU A 26 -3.05 4.98 15.45
CA GLU A 26 -3.35 5.69 16.70
C GLU A 26 -4.86 5.84 16.93
N VAL A 27 -5.61 6.15 15.87
CA VAL A 27 -7.09 6.19 15.93
C VAL A 27 -7.66 4.81 16.25
N ALA A 28 -7.14 3.76 15.59
CA ALA A 28 -7.58 2.39 15.83
C ALA A 28 -7.38 1.94 17.29
N ALA A 29 -6.26 2.34 17.88
CA ALA A 29 -5.93 1.99 19.27
C ALA A 29 -6.77 2.76 20.30
N LYS A 30 -7.07 4.04 20.05
CA LYS A 30 -7.74 4.92 21.03
C LYS A 30 -9.25 5.01 20.84
N SER A 31 -9.73 4.90 19.60
CA SER A 31 -11.12 5.16 19.24
C SER A 31 -11.56 4.28 18.05
N PRO A 32 -11.64 2.95 18.21
CA PRO A 32 -11.95 2.04 17.12
C PRO A 32 -13.34 2.27 16.50
N ASP A 33 -14.27 2.87 17.22
CA ASP A 33 -15.58 3.30 16.77
C ASP A 33 -15.54 4.44 15.73
N LYS A 34 -14.39 5.12 15.61
CA LYS A 34 -14.11 6.16 14.61
C LYS A 34 -13.57 5.61 13.29
N ILE A 35 -13.48 4.31 13.17
CA ILE A 35 -13.02 3.64 11.95
C ILE A 35 -14.12 2.74 11.41
N LEU A 36 -14.42 2.92 10.15
CA LEU A 36 -15.35 2.08 9.41
C LEU A 36 -14.58 1.31 8.32
N THR A 37 -14.63 -0.02 8.39
CA THR A 37 -14.06 -0.89 7.34
C THR A 37 -15.20 -1.48 6.50
N THR A 38 -15.17 -1.22 5.20
CA THR A 38 -16.10 -1.77 4.22
C THR A 38 -15.34 -2.64 3.25
N LYS A 39 -15.71 -3.92 3.16
CA LYS A 39 -15.13 -4.87 2.21
C LYS A 39 -16.01 -5.00 0.99
N VAL A 40 -15.44 -4.83 -0.20
CA VAL A 40 -16.14 -4.91 -1.47
C VAL A 40 -15.59 -6.04 -2.33
N GLU A 41 -16.46 -6.66 -3.11
CA GLU A 41 -16.05 -7.70 -4.05
C GLU A 41 -15.25 -7.08 -5.20
N LEU A 42 -14.35 -7.86 -5.76
CA LEU A 42 -13.62 -7.46 -6.96
C LEU A 42 -14.53 -7.63 -8.18
N ASN A 43 -15.15 -6.53 -8.59
CA ASN A 43 -16.02 -6.45 -9.76
C ASN A 43 -15.46 -5.45 -10.78
N GLU A 44 -16.08 -5.37 -11.95
CA GLU A 44 -15.72 -4.37 -12.96
C GLU A 44 -15.93 -2.94 -12.44
N GLU A 45 -17.03 -2.73 -11.70
CA GLU A 45 -17.34 -1.46 -11.04
C GLU A 45 -17.81 -1.68 -9.59
N ILE A 46 -17.56 -0.71 -8.73
CA ILE A 46 -18.08 -0.69 -7.37
C ILE A 46 -19.55 -0.21 -7.37
N SER A 47 -20.39 -0.86 -6.56
CA SER A 47 -21.80 -0.51 -6.44
C SER A 47 -22.04 0.82 -5.72
N ASP A 48 -23.15 1.51 -6.02
CA ASP A 48 -23.55 2.70 -5.28
C ASP A 48 -23.83 2.39 -3.80
N GLU A 49 -24.38 1.23 -3.49
CA GLU A 49 -24.62 0.77 -2.13
C GLU A 49 -23.32 0.65 -1.32
N ASP A 50 -22.26 0.09 -1.92
CA ASP A 50 -20.97 -0.02 -1.26
C ASP A 50 -20.30 1.34 -1.11
N CYS A 51 -20.41 2.23 -2.12
CA CYS A 51 -19.94 3.61 -1.99
C CYS A 51 -20.62 4.33 -0.82
N GLU A 52 -21.94 4.18 -0.66
CA GLU A 52 -22.67 4.79 0.44
C GLU A 52 -22.25 4.22 1.82
N LYS A 53 -21.99 2.91 1.90
CA LYS A 53 -21.44 2.30 3.13
C LYS A 53 -20.08 2.89 3.48
N ILE A 54 -19.18 3.04 2.51
CA ILE A 54 -17.82 3.58 2.71
C ILE A 54 -17.84 5.01 3.25
N ILE A 55 -18.69 5.88 2.67
CA ILE A 55 -18.74 7.30 3.05
C ILE A 55 -19.64 7.59 4.24
N LYS A 56 -20.32 6.59 4.78
CA LYS A 56 -21.33 6.77 5.87
C LYS A 56 -20.78 7.51 7.09
N ILE A 57 -19.53 7.23 7.47
CA ILE A 57 -18.89 7.82 8.65
C ILE A 57 -18.67 9.33 8.51
N PHE A 58 -18.61 9.85 7.27
CA PHE A 58 -18.38 11.27 7.01
C PHE A 58 -19.63 12.13 7.21
N ASN A 59 -20.81 11.53 7.36
CA ASN A 59 -22.09 12.22 7.55
C ASN A 59 -22.35 13.33 6.53
N LEU A 60 -22.02 13.08 5.27
CA LEU A 60 -22.16 14.03 4.17
C LEU A 60 -23.58 14.03 3.61
N GLU A 61 -24.07 15.22 3.24
CA GLU A 61 -25.38 15.42 2.60
C GLU A 61 -25.27 16.26 1.34
N GLY A 62 -26.25 16.13 0.44
CA GLY A 62 -26.33 16.93 -0.78
C GLY A 62 -25.15 16.72 -1.74
N ASN A 63 -24.61 17.81 -2.30
CA ASN A 63 -23.52 17.75 -3.28
C ASN A 63 -22.23 17.10 -2.76
N PRO A 64 -21.73 17.38 -1.55
CA PRO A 64 -20.57 16.68 -0.99
C PRO A 64 -20.72 15.16 -0.93
N LYS A 65 -21.91 14.64 -0.65
CA LYS A 65 -22.17 13.19 -0.70
C LYS A 65 -21.96 12.64 -2.10
N ASN A 66 -22.49 13.31 -3.12
CA ASN A 66 -22.34 12.88 -4.52
C ASN A 66 -20.87 12.94 -4.97
N GLU A 67 -20.13 13.97 -4.57
CA GLU A 67 -18.70 14.10 -4.86
C GLU A 67 -17.90 12.98 -4.17
N ALA A 68 -18.22 12.64 -2.92
CA ALA A 68 -17.57 11.55 -2.20
C ALA A 68 -17.85 10.18 -2.88
N VAL A 69 -19.09 9.92 -3.29
CA VAL A 69 -19.41 8.69 -4.07
C VAL A 69 -18.61 8.64 -5.36
N SER A 70 -18.53 9.76 -6.11
CA SER A 70 -17.75 9.84 -7.34
C SER A 70 -16.25 9.60 -7.08
N LEU A 71 -15.72 10.13 -5.97
CA LEU A 71 -14.34 9.90 -5.54
C LEU A 71 -14.08 8.41 -5.26
N ILE A 72 -14.96 7.74 -4.49
CA ILE A 72 -14.83 6.30 -4.22
C ILE A 72 -14.79 5.48 -5.51
N LYS A 73 -15.68 5.77 -6.46
CA LYS A 73 -15.68 5.11 -7.77
C LYS A 73 -14.38 5.33 -8.52
N SER A 74 -13.84 6.56 -8.49
CA SER A 74 -12.58 6.89 -9.13
C SER A 74 -11.39 6.20 -8.49
N ILE A 75 -11.35 6.13 -7.14
CA ILE A 75 -10.32 5.39 -6.40
C ILE A 75 -10.38 3.90 -6.75
N TYR A 76 -11.57 3.30 -6.72
CA TYR A 76 -11.75 1.89 -7.05
C TYR A 76 -11.27 1.58 -8.47
N LYS A 77 -11.66 2.39 -9.44
CA LYS A 77 -11.24 2.28 -10.83
C LYS A 77 -9.72 2.40 -10.98
N MET A 78 -9.13 3.44 -10.39
CA MET A 78 -7.68 3.63 -10.39
C MET A 78 -6.99 2.44 -9.74
N PHE A 79 -7.41 2.03 -8.54
CA PHE A 79 -6.86 0.92 -7.78
C PHE A 79 -6.80 -0.38 -8.61
N THR A 80 -7.91 -0.74 -9.27
CA THR A 80 -8.01 -1.97 -10.06
C THR A 80 -7.29 -1.90 -11.41
N GLN A 81 -7.28 -0.73 -12.07
CA GLN A 81 -6.70 -0.58 -13.40
C GLN A 81 -5.19 -0.36 -13.39
N THR A 82 -4.63 0.14 -12.29
CA THR A 82 -3.19 0.43 -12.19
C THR A 82 -2.42 -0.59 -11.35
N ASP A 83 -3.07 -1.67 -10.93
CA ASP A 83 -2.49 -2.65 -10.01
C ASP A 83 -1.96 -2.02 -8.71
N ALA A 84 -2.68 -1.01 -8.21
CA ALA A 84 -2.38 -0.47 -6.90
C ALA A 84 -2.73 -1.50 -5.82
N ASN A 85 -1.93 -1.56 -4.76
CA ASN A 85 -2.16 -2.45 -3.61
C ASN A 85 -2.53 -1.69 -2.34
N MET A 86 -2.28 -0.38 -2.32
CA MET A 86 -2.72 0.55 -1.28
C MET A 86 -2.89 1.96 -1.85
N VAL A 87 -3.96 2.60 -1.44
CA VAL A 87 -4.18 4.05 -1.58
C VAL A 87 -4.56 4.60 -0.23
N GLU A 88 -3.88 5.62 0.24
CA GLU A 88 -4.22 6.36 1.45
C GLU A 88 -4.37 7.83 1.13
N ILE A 89 -5.50 8.41 1.51
CA ILE A 89 -5.79 9.85 1.39
C ILE A 89 -5.96 10.38 2.82
N ASN A 90 -4.96 11.15 3.28
CA ASN A 90 -4.93 11.63 4.64
C ASN A 90 -4.22 13.01 4.77
N PRO A 91 -5.00 14.11 4.93
CA PRO A 91 -6.45 14.12 5.11
C PRO A 91 -7.24 14.21 3.79
N LEU A 92 -8.46 13.67 3.84
CA LEU A 92 -9.53 14.02 2.92
C LEU A 92 -10.35 15.14 3.59
N ILE A 93 -10.53 16.27 2.91
CA ILE A 93 -11.15 17.45 3.52
C ILE A 93 -12.43 17.88 2.80
N LEU A 94 -13.37 18.42 3.58
CA LEU A 94 -14.52 19.15 3.08
C LEU A 94 -14.26 20.66 3.22
N THR A 95 -14.24 21.37 2.11
CA THR A 95 -14.00 22.84 2.11
C THR A 95 -15.24 23.61 2.55
N SER A 96 -15.05 24.91 2.86
CA SER A 96 -16.16 25.85 3.14
C SER A 96 -17.12 26.00 1.95
N GLU A 97 -16.63 25.77 0.73
CA GLU A 97 -17.43 25.76 -0.51
C GLU A 97 -18.16 24.42 -0.72
N LYS A 98 -18.11 23.52 0.24
CA LYS A 98 -18.71 22.17 0.19
C LYS A 98 -18.17 21.27 -0.92
N LYS A 99 -16.87 21.39 -1.22
CA LYS A 99 -16.14 20.49 -2.13
C LYS A 99 -15.28 19.50 -1.36
N ILE A 100 -15.18 18.29 -1.88
CA ILE A 100 -14.28 17.25 -1.38
C ILE A 100 -12.91 17.44 -2.03
N VAL A 101 -11.85 17.50 -1.21
CA VAL A 101 -10.47 17.67 -1.69
C VAL A 101 -9.55 16.63 -1.03
N CYS A 102 -8.82 15.89 -1.85
CA CYS A 102 -7.69 15.09 -1.40
C CYS A 102 -6.51 16.03 -1.18
N LEU A 103 -6.14 16.26 0.07
CA LEU A 103 -5.05 17.19 0.40
C LEU A 103 -3.69 16.51 0.19
N ASP A 104 -3.59 15.26 0.60
CA ASP A 104 -2.43 14.40 0.37
C ASP A 104 -2.88 12.98 0.02
N ALA A 105 -2.10 12.29 -0.81
CA ALA A 105 -2.39 10.94 -1.23
C ALA A 105 -1.09 10.13 -1.38
N LYS A 106 -1.06 8.98 -0.72
CA LYS A 106 -0.01 7.98 -0.86
C LYS A 106 -0.57 6.77 -1.62
N VAL A 107 0.14 6.37 -2.68
CA VAL A 107 -0.28 5.24 -3.52
C VAL A 107 0.88 4.27 -3.65
N ASN A 108 0.65 3.00 -3.35
CA ASN A 108 1.58 1.92 -3.60
C ASN A 108 1.05 1.03 -4.73
N PHE A 109 1.92 0.67 -5.65
CA PHE A 109 1.63 -0.22 -6.77
C PHE A 109 2.27 -1.59 -6.55
N ASP A 110 1.67 -2.64 -7.11
CA ASP A 110 2.28 -3.96 -7.11
C ASP A 110 3.50 -3.97 -8.05
N SER A 111 4.69 -4.08 -7.49
CA SER A 111 5.94 -4.11 -8.26
C SER A 111 5.99 -5.29 -9.26
N ASN A 112 5.31 -6.40 -8.96
CA ASN A 112 5.21 -7.54 -9.86
C ASN A 112 4.33 -7.27 -11.08
N ALA A 113 3.50 -6.23 -11.05
CA ALA A 113 2.62 -5.84 -12.15
C ALA A 113 3.19 -4.71 -13.02
N LEU A 114 4.28 -4.07 -12.61
CA LEU A 114 4.85 -2.90 -13.30
C LEU A 114 5.22 -3.17 -14.77
N PHE A 115 5.52 -4.43 -15.14
CA PHE A 115 5.80 -4.80 -16.53
C PHE A 115 4.62 -4.50 -17.48
N ARG A 116 3.39 -4.48 -16.96
CA ARG A 116 2.17 -4.15 -17.71
C ARG A 116 1.65 -2.73 -17.45
N GLN A 117 2.34 -1.96 -16.58
CA GLN A 117 1.99 -0.60 -16.17
C GLN A 117 3.13 0.39 -16.54
N PRO A 118 3.47 0.56 -17.85
CA PRO A 118 4.61 1.38 -18.24
C PRO A 118 4.48 2.85 -17.89
N GLU A 119 3.24 3.39 -17.81
CA GLU A 119 3.02 4.77 -17.42
C GLU A 119 3.26 4.97 -15.91
N ILE A 120 2.91 3.99 -15.09
CA ILE A 120 3.21 4.01 -13.65
C ILE A 120 4.73 3.91 -13.44
N LEU A 121 5.39 3.01 -14.17
CA LEU A 121 6.85 2.85 -14.07
C LEU A 121 7.61 4.15 -14.38
N LYS A 122 7.11 4.99 -15.29
CA LYS A 122 7.70 6.31 -15.60
C LYS A 122 7.62 7.32 -14.45
N LEU A 123 6.72 7.11 -13.49
CA LEU A 123 6.57 7.97 -12.32
C LEU A 123 7.60 7.65 -11.22
N ARG A 124 8.37 6.56 -11.38
CA ARG A 124 9.39 6.17 -10.42
C ARG A 124 10.44 7.28 -10.28
N ASP A 125 10.65 7.77 -9.06
CA ASP A 125 11.69 8.73 -8.73
C ASP A 125 12.82 8.03 -7.96
N LEU A 126 13.93 7.79 -8.64
CA LEU A 126 15.10 7.11 -8.06
C LEU A 126 15.78 7.94 -6.95
N ASN A 127 15.50 9.24 -6.83
CA ASN A 127 16.06 10.05 -5.77
C ASN A 127 15.36 9.82 -4.42
N GLU A 128 14.16 9.26 -4.45
CA GLU A 128 13.38 8.92 -3.25
C GLU A 128 13.60 7.47 -2.77
N GLU A 129 14.35 6.67 -3.53
CA GLU A 129 14.62 5.27 -3.20
C GLU A 129 15.97 5.09 -2.53
N ASP A 130 16.13 4.00 -1.73
CA ASP A 130 17.43 3.64 -1.15
C ASP A 130 18.43 3.27 -2.25
N PRO A 131 19.63 3.86 -2.27
CA PRO A 131 20.64 3.57 -3.31
C PRO A 131 21.02 2.08 -3.41
N ALA A 132 20.99 1.33 -2.30
CA ALA A 132 21.31 -0.09 -2.32
C ALA A 132 20.18 -0.92 -2.96
N GLU A 133 18.91 -0.50 -2.76
CA GLU A 133 17.76 -1.13 -3.42
C GLU A 133 17.77 -0.85 -4.93
N ILE A 134 18.14 0.39 -5.33
CA ILE A 134 18.31 0.74 -6.75
C ILE A 134 19.41 -0.13 -7.38
N GLU A 135 20.55 -0.26 -6.72
CA GLU A 135 21.68 -1.06 -7.26
C GLU A 135 21.28 -2.54 -7.39
N ALA A 136 20.66 -3.10 -6.35
CA ALA A 136 20.17 -4.48 -6.37
C ALA A 136 19.16 -4.73 -7.50
N SER A 137 18.28 -3.76 -7.78
CA SER A 137 17.28 -3.87 -8.84
C SER A 137 17.88 -3.98 -10.24
N LYS A 138 19.08 -3.43 -10.49
CA LYS A 138 19.79 -3.56 -11.78
C LYS A 138 20.24 -4.99 -12.08
N HIS A 139 20.33 -5.81 -11.03
CA HIS A 139 20.76 -7.20 -11.08
C HIS A 139 19.63 -8.20 -10.86
N ASP A 140 18.37 -7.74 -10.89
CA ASP A 140 17.17 -8.55 -10.57
C ASP A 140 17.27 -9.23 -9.19
N LEU A 141 17.85 -8.57 -8.21
CA LEU A 141 17.91 -9.03 -6.84
C LEU A 141 16.74 -8.45 -6.05
N ALA A 142 16.07 -9.30 -5.25
CA ALA A 142 15.07 -8.85 -4.28
C ALA A 142 15.79 -8.41 -3.00
N TYR A 143 16.06 -7.12 -2.88
CA TYR A 143 16.73 -6.50 -1.74
C TYR A 143 15.82 -5.50 -1.05
N ILE A 144 15.78 -5.55 0.28
CA ILE A 144 15.12 -4.54 1.13
C ILE A 144 16.09 -4.22 2.26
N LYS A 145 16.42 -2.96 2.44
CA LYS A 145 17.22 -2.48 3.55
C LYS A 145 16.42 -2.46 4.85
N LEU A 146 17.02 -2.88 5.93
CA LEU A 146 16.46 -2.88 7.28
C LEU A 146 17.47 -2.26 8.26
N ASP A 147 17.00 -1.89 9.47
CA ASP A 147 17.79 -1.15 10.45
C ASP A 147 18.63 -2.03 11.38
N GLY A 148 18.81 -3.31 11.06
CA GLY A 148 19.54 -4.25 11.88
C GLY A 148 21.05 -4.23 11.69
N SER A 149 21.72 -5.19 12.35
CA SER A 149 23.19 -5.31 12.35
C SER A 149 23.72 -6.59 11.69
N ILE A 150 22.84 -7.52 11.32
CA ILE A 150 23.22 -8.79 10.70
C ILE A 150 22.68 -8.85 9.28
N GLY A 151 23.57 -8.75 8.30
CA GLY A 151 23.22 -8.94 6.89
C GLY A 151 23.01 -10.41 6.54
N CYS A 152 22.08 -10.68 5.63
CA CYS A 152 21.84 -12.01 5.09
C CYS A 152 21.71 -11.96 3.56
N MET A 153 22.22 -13.03 2.92
CA MET A 153 22.04 -13.31 1.50
C MET A 153 21.65 -14.77 1.35
N VAL A 154 20.52 -15.03 0.75
CA VAL A 154 19.98 -16.38 0.64
C VAL A 154 19.41 -16.64 -0.75
N ASN A 155 19.23 -17.91 -1.07
CA ASN A 155 18.58 -18.34 -2.29
C ASN A 155 17.17 -18.84 -1.96
N GLY A 156 16.18 -17.99 -2.20
CA GLY A 156 14.76 -18.25 -1.97
C GLY A 156 14.17 -17.41 -0.83
N ALA A 157 13.06 -16.73 -1.12
CA ALA A 157 12.38 -15.82 -0.21
C ALA A 157 11.96 -16.49 1.12
N GLY A 158 11.52 -17.76 1.07
CA GLY A 158 11.18 -18.53 2.28
C GLY A 158 12.39 -18.75 3.20
N LEU A 159 13.57 -18.99 2.65
CA LEU A 159 14.82 -19.11 3.43
C LEU A 159 15.24 -17.75 3.98
N ALA A 160 15.06 -16.66 3.23
CA ALA A 160 15.31 -15.31 3.71
C ALA A 160 14.45 -15.00 4.94
N MET A 161 13.16 -15.24 4.87
CA MET A 161 12.22 -15.04 5.98
C MET A 161 12.63 -15.87 7.21
N ALA A 162 12.89 -17.18 7.04
CA ALA A 162 13.31 -18.04 8.13
C ALA A 162 14.66 -17.60 8.76
N THR A 163 15.59 -17.11 7.94
CA THR A 163 16.87 -16.58 8.44
C THR A 163 16.66 -15.33 9.28
N MET A 164 15.80 -14.43 8.84
CA MET A 164 15.45 -13.22 9.60
C MET A 164 14.75 -13.56 10.92
N ASP A 165 13.86 -14.57 10.93
CA ASP A 165 13.19 -15.03 12.14
C ASP A 165 14.20 -15.62 13.13
N ILE A 166 15.20 -16.40 12.68
CA ILE A 166 16.27 -16.90 13.53
C ILE A 166 17.12 -15.76 14.10
N ILE A 167 17.49 -14.76 13.31
CA ILE A 167 18.22 -13.58 13.79
C ILE A 167 17.46 -12.92 14.95
N LYS A 168 16.14 -12.72 14.78
CA LYS A 168 15.27 -12.13 15.80
C LYS A 168 15.14 -13.03 17.04
N LEU A 169 15.02 -14.34 16.86
CA LEU A 169 14.95 -15.31 17.96
C LEU A 169 16.18 -15.22 18.89
N TYR A 170 17.36 -14.92 18.32
CA TYR A 170 18.59 -14.71 19.09
C TYR A 170 18.79 -13.26 19.56
N GLY A 171 17.73 -12.45 19.56
CA GLY A 171 17.74 -11.09 20.11
C GLY A 171 18.54 -10.08 19.26
N LYS A 172 18.66 -10.33 17.98
CA LYS A 172 19.31 -9.43 17.03
C LYS A 172 18.32 -9.00 15.94
N GLU A 173 18.66 -7.93 15.22
CA GLU A 173 17.85 -7.42 14.12
C GLU A 173 18.55 -7.66 12.78
N PRO A 174 17.83 -8.12 11.73
CA PRO A 174 18.37 -8.25 10.40
C PRO A 174 18.63 -6.87 9.77
N ALA A 175 19.75 -6.73 9.08
CA ALA A 175 20.12 -5.48 8.37
C ALA A 175 19.51 -5.40 6.96
N ASN A 176 19.06 -6.52 6.42
CA ASN A 176 18.45 -6.57 5.09
C ASN A 176 17.62 -7.85 4.91
N PHE A 177 16.71 -7.79 3.96
CA PHE A 177 16.21 -8.95 3.24
C PHE A 177 16.97 -9.02 1.90
N LEU A 178 17.52 -10.17 1.52
CA LEU A 178 18.15 -10.37 0.22
C LEU A 178 17.91 -11.80 -0.27
N ASP A 179 17.13 -11.91 -1.34
CA ASP A 179 16.92 -13.15 -2.08
C ASP A 179 17.54 -13.03 -3.47
N VAL A 180 18.52 -13.87 -3.76
CA VAL A 180 19.18 -13.92 -5.07
C VAL A 180 18.37 -14.68 -6.12
N GLY A 181 17.24 -15.29 -5.71
CA GLY A 181 16.32 -16.03 -6.58
C GLY A 181 16.80 -17.44 -6.95
N GLY A 182 15.85 -18.30 -7.29
CA GLY A 182 16.12 -19.65 -7.78
C GLY A 182 16.91 -19.61 -9.09
N GLY A 183 18.04 -20.31 -9.18
CA GLY A 183 18.89 -20.33 -10.35
C GLY A 183 19.81 -19.11 -10.49
N ALA A 184 20.19 -18.50 -9.38
CA ALA A 184 21.15 -17.41 -9.35
C ALA A 184 22.48 -17.81 -10.00
N SER A 185 22.95 -16.97 -10.94
CA SER A 185 24.26 -17.13 -11.57
C SER A 185 25.37 -16.59 -10.63
N LYS A 186 26.62 -16.94 -10.95
CA LYS A 186 27.80 -16.40 -10.25
C LYS A 186 27.79 -14.86 -10.31
N GLU A 187 27.43 -14.30 -11.44
CA GLU A 187 27.37 -12.85 -11.68
C GLU A 187 26.35 -12.18 -10.76
N LYS A 188 25.15 -12.76 -10.62
CA LYS A 188 24.11 -12.24 -9.69
C LYS A 188 24.56 -12.26 -8.22
N VAL A 189 25.30 -13.29 -7.81
CA VAL A 189 25.77 -13.43 -6.42
C VAL A 189 26.95 -12.51 -6.13
N SER A 190 27.73 -12.13 -7.15
CA SER A 190 28.92 -11.30 -7.00
C SER A 190 28.68 -9.80 -7.26
N ALA A 191 27.48 -9.45 -7.70
CA ALA A 191 27.07 -8.07 -7.89
C ALA A 191 26.76 -7.40 -6.55
#